data_5428bcaa54f8997891511220405ebda9
#
_entry.id   5428bcaa54f8997891511220405ebda9
#
_cell.length_a   1.000
_cell.length_b   1.000
_cell.length_c   1.000
_cell.angle_alpha   90.00
_cell.angle_beta   90.00
_cell.angle_gamma   90.00
#
_symmetry.space_group_name_H-M   'P 1'
#
loop_
_entity.id
_entity.type
_entity.pdbx_description
1 polymer ?
#
loop_
_entity_poly.entity_id
_entity_poly.type
_entity_poly.pdbx_seq_one_letter_code
_entity_poly.pdbx_strand_id
1 'polypeptide(L)'
;HYIRPGGLLARRGVTVAREELDAGYIGFLRLVQAFAPVMQFRGADGVNNACAWVNLLSIYAQMPWPEYAAYSAAQAALYSASLSLRAELRTAGVRVLNLFTGPTEDEWFQPLPPPKVAYSQIAHAVVESLKAGLEDVYVGDIAQDFKSRLDANPKALEREISQ
;
A
#
# COMPACT_ATOMS: atom_id res chain seq x y z
N HIS A 1 -10.33 -11.53 3.67
CA HIS A 1 -10.01 -11.58 2.23
C HIS A 1 -8.59 -12.14 2.05
N TYR A 2 -8.47 -13.37 1.58
CA TYR A 2 -7.16 -13.97 1.30
C TYR A 2 -6.66 -13.51 -0.07
N ILE A 3 -5.36 -13.22 -0.17
CA ILE A 3 -4.75 -13.05 -1.48
C ILE A 3 -4.85 -14.37 -2.26
N ARG A 4 -5.27 -14.29 -3.51
CA ARG A 4 -5.53 -15.48 -4.32
C ARG A 4 -4.51 -15.62 -5.44
N PRO A 5 -3.74 -16.75 -5.46
CA PRO A 5 -2.77 -16.97 -6.52
C PRO A 5 -3.45 -17.11 -7.87
N GLY A 6 -2.77 -16.68 -8.91
CA GLY A 6 -3.17 -16.83 -10.30
C GLY A 6 -2.68 -15.68 -11.16
N GLY A 7 -1.86 -16.00 -12.13
CA GLY A 7 -1.42 -15.08 -13.16
C GLY A 7 -2.56 -14.71 -14.12
N LEU A 8 -2.34 -13.71 -14.95
CA LEU A 8 -3.37 -13.19 -15.87
C LEU A 8 -3.87 -14.25 -16.87
N LEU A 9 -3.00 -15.13 -17.33
CA LEU A 9 -3.33 -16.19 -18.29
C LEU A 9 -3.89 -17.44 -17.62
N ALA A 10 -3.62 -17.68 -16.35
CA ALA A 10 -4.02 -18.88 -15.63
C ALA A 10 -5.50 -18.87 -15.22
N ARG A 11 -6.14 -17.71 -15.18
CA ARG A 11 -7.53 -17.58 -14.75
C ARG A 11 -8.45 -17.26 -15.92
N ARG A 12 -9.60 -17.95 -15.92
CA ARG A 12 -10.72 -17.59 -16.81
C ARG A 12 -11.67 -16.64 -16.06
N GLY A 13 -12.03 -15.55 -16.73
CA GLY A 13 -12.93 -14.53 -16.18
C GLY A 13 -12.24 -13.50 -15.29
N VAL A 14 -13.01 -12.53 -14.83
CA VAL A 14 -12.54 -11.31 -14.15
C VAL A 14 -13.01 -11.20 -12.69
N THR A 15 -13.64 -12.23 -12.15
CA THR A 15 -14.26 -12.17 -10.80
C THR A 15 -13.23 -11.84 -9.72
N VAL A 16 -12.09 -12.53 -9.72
CA VAL A 16 -11.03 -12.29 -8.72
C VAL A 16 -10.48 -10.87 -8.84
N ALA A 17 -10.24 -10.40 -10.07
CA ALA A 17 -9.74 -9.05 -10.29
C ALA A 17 -10.73 -7.98 -9.81
N ARG A 18 -12.04 -8.19 -10.03
CA ARG A 18 -13.08 -7.29 -9.51
C ARG A 18 -13.12 -7.27 -7.98
N GLU A 19 -13.04 -8.42 -7.35
CA GLU A 19 -13.06 -8.53 -5.88
C GLU A 19 -11.81 -7.91 -5.24
N GLU A 20 -10.62 -8.09 -5.84
CA GLU A 20 -9.40 -7.44 -5.39
C GLU A 20 -9.47 -5.90 -5.55
N LEU A 21 -9.97 -5.42 -6.69
CA LEU A 21 -10.20 -3.99 -6.91
C LEU A 21 -11.27 -3.42 -5.98
N ASP A 22 -12.35 -4.15 -5.75
CA ASP A 22 -13.45 -3.68 -4.88
C ASP A 22 -12.97 -3.58 -3.43
N ALA A 23 -12.24 -4.56 -2.93
CA ALA A 23 -11.69 -4.55 -1.58
C ALA A 23 -10.60 -3.48 -1.41
N GLY A 24 -9.63 -3.42 -2.32
CA GLY A 24 -8.50 -2.49 -2.24
C GLY A 24 -8.86 -1.08 -2.68
N TYR A 25 -9.06 -0.90 -3.98
CA TYR A 25 -9.19 0.43 -4.59
C TYR A 25 -10.56 1.09 -4.32
N ILE A 26 -11.67 0.38 -4.59
CA ILE A 26 -13.01 0.95 -4.39
C ILE A 26 -13.31 1.15 -2.89
N GLY A 27 -12.87 0.22 -2.05
CA GLY A 27 -12.94 0.36 -0.60
C GLY A 27 -12.18 1.61 -0.11
N PHE A 28 -10.99 1.84 -0.63
CA PHE A 28 -10.23 3.06 -0.35
C PHE A 28 -10.98 4.33 -0.78
N LEU A 29 -11.55 4.37 -1.98
CA LEU A 29 -12.30 5.54 -2.45
C LEU A 29 -13.52 5.83 -1.56
N ARG A 30 -14.23 4.81 -1.11
CA ARG A 30 -15.36 4.96 -0.17
C ARG A 30 -14.91 5.59 1.15
N LEU A 31 -13.76 5.14 1.69
CA LEU A 31 -13.18 5.73 2.90
C LEU A 31 -12.75 7.17 2.68
N VAL A 32 -12.09 7.47 1.55
CA VAL A 32 -11.68 8.85 1.20
C VAL A 32 -12.89 9.76 1.15
N GLN A 33 -13.94 9.37 0.42
CA GLN A 33 -15.16 10.18 0.27
C GLN A 33 -15.88 10.42 1.62
N ALA A 34 -15.81 9.47 2.53
CA ALA A 34 -16.43 9.58 3.84
C ALA A 34 -15.62 10.43 4.83
N PHE A 35 -14.30 10.31 4.82
CA PHE A 35 -13.44 10.86 5.89
C PHE A 35 -12.61 12.07 5.47
N ALA A 36 -12.14 12.16 4.22
CA ALA A 36 -11.26 13.24 3.79
C ALA A 36 -11.87 14.63 3.96
N PRO A 37 -13.17 14.88 3.69
CA PRO A 37 -13.77 16.20 3.92
C PRO A 37 -13.69 16.67 5.37
N VAL A 38 -13.90 15.77 6.33
CA VAL A 38 -13.79 16.06 7.77
C VAL A 38 -12.34 16.33 8.16
N MET A 39 -11.41 15.58 7.59
CA MET A 39 -9.97 15.78 7.83
C MET A 39 -9.49 17.12 7.26
N GLN A 40 -9.94 17.49 6.07
CA GLN A 40 -9.65 18.81 5.48
C GLN A 40 -10.15 19.95 6.38
N PHE A 41 -11.36 19.83 6.90
CA PHE A 41 -11.93 20.83 7.80
C PHE A 41 -11.11 20.98 9.08
N ARG A 42 -10.72 19.85 9.71
CA ARG A 42 -9.86 19.86 10.91
C ARG A 42 -8.45 20.38 10.65
N GLY A 43 -7.87 20.10 9.50
CA GLY A 43 -6.57 20.63 9.10
C GLY A 43 -6.61 22.16 8.91
N ALA A 44 -7.72 22.68 8.43
CA ALA A 44 -7.88 24.10 8.13
C ALA A 44 -8.17 24.97 9.37
N ASP A 45 -8.72 24.42 10.48
CA ASP A 45 -9.05 25.19 11.67
C ASP A 45 -7.85 25.58 12.55
N GLY A 46 -6.67 25.03 12.25
CA GLY A 46 -5.40 25.39 12.90
C GLY A 46 -5.24 24.91 14.35
N VAL A 47 -6.27 24.32 14.94
CA VAL A 47 -6.29 23.92 16.36
C VAL A 47 -5.76 22.50 16.56
N ASN A 48 -5.92 21.63 15.57
CA ASN A 48 -5.49 20.22 15.61
C ASN A 48 -4.70 19.84 14.35
N ASN A 49 -3.45 20.26 14.26
CA ASN A 49 -2.55 20.00 13.12
C ASN A 49 -2.07 18.53 13.00
N ALA A 50 -2.56 17.62 13.82
CA ALA A 50 -2.11 16.23 13.88
C ALA A 50 -3.05 15.29 13.11
N CYS A 51 -3.53 15.69 11.94
CA CYS A 51 -4.32 14.82 11.08
C CYS A 51 -3.43 14.17 10.03
N ALA A 52 -3.48 12.84 9.95
CA ALA A 52 -2.76 12.09 8.93
C ALA A 52 -3.62 10.96 8.38
N TRP A 53 -3.50 10.71 7.10
CA TRP A 53 -4.02 9.52 6.43
C TRP A 53 -2.89 8.50 6.27
N VAL A 54 -3.07 7.29 6.75
CA VAL A 54 -2.06 6.23 6.66
C VAL A 54 -2.60 5.09 5.82
N ASN A 55 -1.85 4.72 4.78
CA ASN A 55 -2.12 3.55 3.95
C ASN A 55 -1.09 2.46 4.23
N LEU A 56 -1.55 1.23 4.40
CA LEU A 56 -0.71 0.05 4.37
C LEU A 56 -0.80 -0.57 2.97
N LEU A 57 0.32 -0.55 2.27
CA LEU A 57 0.46 -0.98 0.88
C LEU A 57 1.42 -2.17 0.78
N SER A 58 1.24 -2.97 -0.25
CA SER A 58 2.23 -3.97 -0.62
C SER A 58 3.32 -3.36 -1.50
N ILE A 59 4.56 -3.85 -1.37
CA ILE A 59 5.66 -3.58 -2.32
C ILE A 59 5.26 -3.91 -3.77
N TYR A 60 4.35 -4.88 -3.95
CA TYR A 60 3.82 -5.28 -5.27
C TYR A 60 2.92 -4.22 -5.93
N ALA A 61 2.63 -3.11 -5.25
CA ALA A 61 2.05 -1.92 -5.86
C ALA A 61 3.00 -1.22 -6.84
N GLN A 62 4.31 -1.40 -6.67
CA GLN A 62 5.36 -0.74 -7.48
C GLN A 62 6.00 -1.67 -8.51
N MET A 63 6.09 -2.96 -8.19
CA MET A 63 6.53 -4.00 -9.11
C MET A 63 5.64 -5.23 -8.91
N PRO A 64 4.85 -5.63 -9.91
CA PRO A 64 3.85 -6.67 -9.73
C PRO A 64 4.47 -8.05 -9.50
N TRP A 65 3.83 -8.84 -8.65
CA TRP A 65 4.13 -10.24 -8.48
C TRP A 65 3.23 -11.07 -9.42
N PRO A 66 3.77 -11.71 -10.46
CA PRO A 66 2.97 -12.37 -11.50
C PRO A 66 2.01 -13.44 -10.97
N GLU A 67 2.41 -14.19 -9.94
CA GLU A 67 1.56 -15.21 -9.31
C GLU A 67 0.33 -14.62 -8.58
N TYR A 68 0.37 -13.34 -8.24
CA TYR A 68 -0.71 -12.60 -7.57
C TYR A 68 -1.08 -11.34 -8.37
N ALA A 69 -1.23 -11.49 -9.67
CA ALA A 69 -1.38 -10.38 -10.62
C ALA A 69 -2.59 -9.47 -10.32
N ALA A 70 -3.74 -10.04 -9.95
CA ALA A 70 -4.93 -9.26 -9.61
C ALA A 70 -4.74 -8.43 -8.34
N TYR A 71 -4.12 -9.02 -7.31
CA TYR A 71 -3.75 -8.33 -6.08
C TYR A 71 -2.77 -7.18 -6.34
N SER A 72 -1.71 -7.45 -7.10
CA SER A 72 -0.71 -6.44 -7.45
C SER A 72 -1.33 -5.27 -8.20
N ALA A 73 -2.22 -5.53 -9.15
CA ALA A 73 -2.95 -4.49 -9.89
C ALA A 73 -3.84 -3.64 -8.97
N ALA A 74 -4.55 -4.26 -8.03
CA ALA A 74 -5.36 -3.55 -7.05
C ALA A 74 -4.51 -2.68 -6.11
N GLN A 75 -3.36 -3.18 -5.68
CA GLN A 75 -2.41 -2.42 -4.87
C GLN A 75 -1.79 -1.24 -5.64
N ALA A 76 -1.49 -1.42 -6.93
CA ALA A 76 -1.02 -0.33 -7.79
C ALA A 76 -2.08 0.76 -7.99
N ALA A 77 -3.35 0.37 -8.18
CA ALA A 77 -4.47 1.30 -8.26
C ALA A 77 -4.63 2.09 -6.95
N LEU A 78 -4.56 1.41 -5.80
CA LEU A 78 -4.61 2.05 -4.48
C LEU A 78 -3.45 3.03 -4.28
N TYR A 79 -2.22 2.64 -4.65
CA TYR A 79 -1.06 3.53 -4.55
C TYR A 79 -1.22 4.77 -5.42
N SER A 80 -1.63 4.61 -6.69
CA SER A 80 -1.91 5.74 -7.58
C SER A 80 -2.95 6.71 -7.00
N ALA A 81 -4.04 6.17 -6.46
CA ALA A 81 -5.07 6.97 -5.81
C ALA A 81 -4.56 7.68 -4.53
N SER A 82 -3.68 7.03 -3.77
CA SER A 82 -3.09 7.64 -2.56
C SER A 82 -2.21 8.86 -2.88
N LEU A 83 -1.50 8.83 -4.01
CA LEU A 83 -0.72 9.98 -4.48
C LEU A 83 -1.63 11.15 -4.88
N SER A 84 -2.76 10.87 -5.52
CA SER A 84 -3.78 11.88 -5.83
C SER A 84 -4.36 12.49 -4.54
N LEU A 85 -4.74 11.64 -3.58
CA LEU A 85 -5.24 12.08 -2.28
C LEU A 85 -4.21 12.94 -1.54
N ARG A 86 -2.92 12.59 -1.60
CA ARG A 86 -1.83 13.37 -1.01
C ARG A 86 -1.79 14.78 -1.58
N ALA A 87 -1.93 14.92 -2.90
CA ALA A 87 -1.96 16.22 -3.57
C ALA A 87 -3.18 17.05 -3.14
N GLU A 88 -4.36 16.43 -3.07
CA GLU A 88 -5.61 17.10 -2.67
C GLU A 88 -5.62 17.55 -1.21
N LEU A 89 -5.03 16.76 -0.31
CA LEU A 89 -5.00 17.03 1.13
C LEU A 89 -3.86 17.99 1.56
N ARG A 90 -2.88 18.23 0.68
CA ARG A 90 -1.69 19.05 0.98
C ARG A 90 -2.04 20.46 1.44
N THR A 91 -2.99 21.11 0.77
CA THR A 91 -3.40 22.47 1.09
C THR A 91 -4.10 22.60 2.46
N ALA A 92 -4.70 21.51 2.93
CA ALA A 92 -5.32 21.43 4.25
C ALA A 92 -4.34 21.01 5.36
N GLY A 93 -3.05 20.82 5.04
CA GLY A 93 -2.04 20.38 6.00
C GLY A 93 -2.19 18.94 6.47
N VAL A 94 -3.03 18.15 5.83
CA VAL A 94 -3.21 16.71 6.15
C VAL A 94 -2.15 15.90 5.42
N ARG A 95 -1.37 15.15 6.18
CA ARG A 95 -0.32 14.28 5.63
C ARG A 95 -0.89 12.95 5.17
N VAL A 96 -0.36 12.43 4.05
CA VAL A 96 -0.65 11.07 3.57
C VAL A 96 0.64 10.25 3.62
N LEU A 97 0.65 9.26 4.50
CA LEU A 97 1.76 8.33 4.70
C LEU A 97 1.41 7.00 4.04
N ASN A 98 2.27 6.51 3.16
CA ASN A 98 2.21 5.18 2.57
C ASN A 98 3.29 4.29 3.20
N LEU A 99 2.90 3.20 3.83
CA LEU A 99 3.81 2.16 4.28
C LEU A 99 3.77 0.99 3.31
N PHE A 100 4.92 0.63 2.77
CA PHE A 100 5.08 -0.53 1.91
C PHE A 100 5.66 -1.68 2.71
N THR A 101 5.00 -2.84 2.66
CA THR A 101 5.47 -4.06 3.32
C THR A 101 5.55 -5.21 2.32
N GLY A 102 6.40 -6.20 2.63
CA GLY A 102 6.24 -7.55 2.13
C GLY A 102 5.06 -8.26 2.81
N PRO A 103 5.01 -9.59 2.80
CA PRO A 103 4.00 -10.35 3.53
C PRO A 103 3.98 -10.01 5.03
N THR A 104 2.80 -9.89 5.61
CA THR A 104 2.57 -9.60 7.03
C THR A 104 2.17 -10.85 7.80
N GLU A 105 2.35 -10.83 9.15
CA GLU A 105 1.97 -11.94 10.04
C GLU A 105 0.46 -11.98 10.27
N ASP A 106 -0.29 -12.15 9.18
CA ASP A 106 -1.75 -12.28 9.23
C ASP A 106 -2.23 -13.51 8.47
N GLU A 107 -3.51 -13.81 8.64
CA GLU A 107 -4.14 -14.95 7.98
C GLU A 107 -4.17 -14.83 6.45
N TRP A 108 -4.11 -13.61 5.91
CA TRP A 108 -4.18 -13.38 4.47
C TRP A 108 -2.92 -13.83 3.75
N PHE A 109 -1.77 -13.72 4.44
CA PHE A 109 -0.48 -14.16 3.94
C PHE A 109 -0.03 -15.50 4.53
N GLN A 110 -0.91 -16.21 5.26
CA GLN A 110 -0.58 -17.49 5.88
C GLN A 110 0.04 -18.52 4.91
N PRO A 111 -0.42 -18.63 3.64
CA PRO A 111 0.17 -19.57 2.71
C PRO A 111 1.61 -19.27 2.30
N LEU A 112 2.07 -18.04 2.53
CA LEU A 112 3.42 -17.64 2.14
C LEU A 112 4.44 -18.00 3.23
N PRO A 113 5.66 -18.39 2.83
CA PRO A 113 6.73 -18.67 3.79
C PRO A 113 7.24 -17.40 4.49
N PRO A 114 7.86 -17.53 5.68
CA PRO A 114 8.59 -16.42 6.30
C PRO A 114 9.80 -16.01 5.43
N PRO A 115 10.37 -14.80 5.63
CA PRO A 115 10.04 -13.87 6.70
C PRO A 115 8.77 -13.07 6.43
N LYS A 116 8.08 -12.69 7.52
CA LYS A 116 6.88 -11.83 7.50
C LYS A 116 7.04 -10.67 8.46
N VAL A 117 6.37 -9.56 8.16
CA VAL A 117 6.44 -8.36 8.99
C VAL A 117 5.41 -8.44 10.11
N ALA A 118 5.87 -8.29 11.35
CA ALA A 118 5.00 -8.27 12.52
C ALA A 118 4.20 -6.96 12.60
N TYR A 119 2.97 -7.04 13.10
CA TYR A 119 2.12 -5.84 13.30
C TYR A 119 2.75 -4.79 14.22
N SER A 120 3.51 -5.22 15.21
CA SER A 120 4.25 -4.30 16.11
C SER A 120 5.29 -3.46 15.36
N GLN A 121 5.97 -4.05 14.38
CA GLN A 121 6.92 -3.33 13.53
C GLN A 121 6.21 -2.29 12.67
N ILE A 122 5.05 -2.64 12.10
CA ILE A 122 4.23 -1.72 11.29
C ILE A 122 3.74 -0.56 12.17
N ALA A 123 3.18 -0.85 13.34
CA ALA A 123 2.69 0.17 14.27
C ALA A 123 3.80 1.15 14.70
N HIS A 124 4.98 0.62 15.03
CA HIS A 124 6.14 1.43 15.37
C HIS A 124 6.58 2.31 14.20
N ALA A 125 6.67 1.74 13.00
CA ALA A 125 7.05 2.47 11.80
C ALA A 125 6.06 3.60 11.47
N VAL A 126 4.75 3.41 11.66
CA VAL A 126 3.74 4.48 11.50
C VAL A 126 4.05 5.66 12.40
N VAL A 127 4.23 5.41 13.70
CA VAL A 127 4.46 6.46 14.69
C VAL A 127 5.75 7.24 14.39
N GLU A 128 6.85 6.52 14.15
CA GLU A 128 8.15 7.18 13.88
C GLU A 128 8.15 7.92 12.53
N SER A 129 7.51 7.38 11.51
CA SER A 129 7.39 8.04 10.21
C SER A 129 6.55 9.32 10.28
N LEU A 130 5.46 9.32 11.06
CA LEU A 130 4.65 10.51 11.28
C LEU A 130 5.43 11.59 12.05
N LYS A 131 6.22 11.22 13.06
CA LYS A 131 7.10 12.14 13.78
C LYS A 131 8.18 12.73 12.87
N ALA A 132 8.78 11.90 12.02
CA ALA A 132 9.82 12.31 11.08
C ALA A 132 9.31 13.05 9.83
N GLY A 133 7.98 13.12 9.62
CA GLY A 133 7.39 13.77 8.45
C GLY A 133 7.60 13.03 7.14
N LEU A 134 7.79 11.71 7.20
CA LEU A 134 7.99 10.87 6.01
C LEU A 134 6.66 10.62 5.28
N GLU A 135 6.74 10.42 3.97
CA GLU A 135 5.56 10.21 3.11
C GLU A 135 5.46 8.77 2.57
N ASP A 136 6.59 8.16 2.21
CA ASP A 136 6.66 6.78 1.72
C ASP A 136 7.75 6.02 2.49
N VAL A 137 7.37 4.91 3.13
CA VAL A 137 8.24 4.16 4.04
C VAL A 137 8.14 2.66 3.76
N TYR A 138 9.28 1.97 3.83
CA TYR A 138 9.40 0.54 3.56
C TYR A 138 9.71 -0.20 4.86
N VAL A 139 8.82 -1.10 5.28
CA VAL A 139 8.88 -1.75 6.58
C VAL A 139 9.24 -3.22 6.45
N GLY A 140 10.26 -3.63 7.18
CA GLY A 140 10.82 -4.98 7.17
C GLY A 140 11.87 -5.18 6.07
N ASP A 141 12.72 -6.19 6.28
CA ASP A 141 13.91 -6.44 5.45
C ASP A 141 13.55 -6.67 3.97
N ILE A 142 12.48 -7.43 3.71
CA ILE A 142 12.01 -7.68 2.33
C ILE A 142 11.65 -6.37 1.62
N ALA A 143 10.94 -5.47 2.28
CA ALA A 143 10.52 -4.22 1.65
C ALA A 143 11.70 -3.26 1.46
N GLN A 144 12.65 -3.24 2.37
CA GLN A 144 13.86 -2.42 2.27
C GLN A 144 14.78 -2.92 1.16
N ASP A 145 15.00 -4.24 1.06
CA ASP A 145 15.77 -4.85 -0.03
C ASP A 145 15.09 -4.58 -1.38
N PHE A 146 13.77 -4.82 -1.45
CA PHE A 146 12.98 -4.52 -2.65
C PHE A 146 13.16 -3.07 -3.11
N LYS A 147 13.05 -2.10 -2.18
CA LYS A 147 13.21 -0.68 -2.51
C LYS A 147 14.62 -0.37 -3.02
N SER A 148 15.63 -0.89 -2.37
CA SER A 148 17.03 -0.71 -2.78
C SER A 148 17.26 -1.22 -4.21
N ARG A 149 16.71 -2.38 -4.55
CA ARG A 149 16.82 -3.00 -5.88
C ARG A 149 15.98 -2.28 -6.93
N LEU A 150 14.78 -1.82 -6.55
CA LEU A 150 13.94 -1.00 -7.41
C LEU A 150 14.64 0.29 -7.81
N ASP A 151 15.29 0.97 -6.86
CA ASP A 151 16.02 2.22 -7.12
C ASP A 151 17.29 1.98 -7.95
N ALA A 152 17.98 0.86 -7.71
CA ALA A 152 19.22 0.54 -8.42
C ALA A 152 18.95 0.15 -9.89
N ASN A 153 18.00 -0.74 -10.14
CA ASN A 153 17.68 -1.21 -11.49
C ASN A 153 16.28 -1.86 -11.56
N PRO A 154 15.22 -1.10 -11.89
CA PRO A 154 13.85 -1.62 -11.98
C PRO A 154 13.70 -2.79 -12.95
N LYS A 155 14.45 -2.78 -14.07
CA LYS A 155 14.37 -3.85 -15.07
C LYS A 155 15.05 -5.15 -14.64
N ALA A 156 16.07 -5.07 -13.81
CA ALA A 156 16.67 -6.26 -13.19
C ALA A 156 15.68 -6.88 -12.19
N LEU A 157 15.07 -6.06 -11.34
CA LEU A 157 14.06 -6.49 -10.38
C LEU A 157 12.84 -7.14 -11.06
N GLU A 158 12.33 -6.52 -12.14
CA GLU A 158 11.21 -7.07 -12.93
C GLU A 158 11.51 -8.49 -13.45
N ARG A 159 12.70 -8.69 -14.02
CA ARG A 159 13.11 -10.00 -14.55
C ARG A 159 13.24 -11.06 -13.46
N GLU A 160 13.70 -10.67 -12.30
CA GLU A 160 13.90 -11.58 -11.17
C GLU A 160 12.57 -12.00 -10.53
N ILE A 161 11.65 -11.07 -10.31
CA ILE A 161 10.30 -11.39 -9.79
C ILE A 161 9.49 -12.24 -10.78
N SER A 162 9.87 -12.22 -12.08
CA SER A 162 9.17 -12.93 -13.14
C SER A 162 9.68 -14.36 -13.36
N GLN A 163 10.69 -14.82 -12.62
CA GLN A 163 11.25 -16.19 -12.68
C GLN A 163 10.53 -17.12 -11.72
#